data_08bcf0d93ae1e7f0d17c00bea89ebdf6
#
_entry.id   08bcf0d93ae1e7f0d17c00bea89ebdf6
#
_cell.length_a   1.000
_cell.length_b   1.000
_cell.length_c   1.000
_cell.angle_alpha   90.00
_cell.angle_beta   90.00
_cell.angle_gamma   90.00
#
_symmetry.space_group_name_H-M   'P 1'
#
loop_
_entity.id
_entity.type
_entity.pdbx_description
1 polymer ?
#
loop_
_entity_poly.entity_id
_entity_poly.type
_entity_poly.pdbx_seq_one_letter_code
_entity_poly.pdbx_strand_id
1 'polypeptide(L)'
;MTSALQPQHAAPRSPIRGAAVPAGLAVTAIGILLSLAGAPAAVPSQAAVRVLPEPVVVQAVPEVQVGATTAADPCSEPSVLEAIAVADDAAIIAGFGGGESFRAAVVAGNAPCISLSDPAHVWVVVNKARPLDPVEFAPASLADLPVPMTTRSGQARSDVAAAMGALAADAAAEGAGSIGANNGYRSYDLQVVTHASHVRNSGQAGADASSARAGHSEHQTGLALDVVACDGSCGGIDAFGGTAQGAWVAENAWEYGFIVRYEQVGTGITGYKPEPWHLRYLGPELAAAYHHGGYHTLEEFFALPAAPDYAH
;
A
#
# COMPACT_ATOMS: atom_id res chain seq x y z
N MET A 1 -40.37 52.69 13.02
CA MET A 1 -41.14 51.83 12.08
C MET A 1 -40.60 50.45 12.20
N THR A 2 -41.25 49.64 13.01
CA THR A 2 -40.91 48.25 13.37
C THR A 2 -41.62 47.35 12.38
N SER A 3 -40.86 46.52 11.63
CA SER A 3 -41.45 45.47 10.78
C SER A 3 -41.12 44.12 11.40
N ALA A 4 -42.17 43.41 11.82
CA ALA A 4 -42.13 42.09 12.42
C ALA A 4 -42.00 41.02 11.34
N LEU A 5 -41.09 40.10 11.50
CA LEU A 5 -40.97 38.87 10.70
C LEU A 5 -41.85 37.76 11.31
N GLN A 6 -42.78 37.23 10.54
CA GLN A 6 -43.64 36.11 10.89
C GLN A 6 -42.84 34.77 10.72
N PRO A 7 -43.13 33.74 11.55
CA PRO A 7 -42.55 32.40 11.37
C PRO A 7 -43.32 31.60 10.33
N GLN A 8 -42.57 30.92 9.43
CA GLN A 8 -43.12 30.00 8.46
C GLN A 8 -43.37 28.61 9.07
N HIS A 9 -44.52 28.09 8.77
CA HIS A 9 -45.06 26.81 9.25
C HIS A 9 -44.26 25.59 8.72
N ALA A 10 -43.96 24.64 9.64
CA ALA A 10 -43.46 23.32 9.33
C ALA A 10 -44.54 22.42 8.74
N ALA A 11 -44.21 21.69 7.68
CA ALA A 11 -45.09 20.69 7.05
C ALA A 11 -45.11 19.35 7.82
N PRO A 12 -46.20 18.60 7.84
CA PRO A 12 -46.34 17.38 8.62
C PRO A 12 -45.65 16.17 7.97
N ARG A 13 -45.01 15.35 8.82
CA ARG A 13 -44.44 14.06 8.45
C ARG A 13 -45.49 13.00 8.28
N SER A 14 -45.50 12.30 7.13
CA SER A 14 -46.32 11.11 6.88
C SER A 14 -45.71 9.86 7.52
N PRO A 15 -46.51 8.94 8.08
CA PRO A 15 -46.00 7.70 8.65
C PRO A 15 -45.79 6.63 7.57
N ILE A 16 -44.58 6.01 7.58
CA ILE A 16 -44.26 4.86 6.76
C ILE A 16 -44.93 3.62 7.38
N ARG A 17 -45.84 3.01 6.64
CA ARG A 17 -46.45 1.72 7.00
C ARG A 17 -45.45 0.60 6.73
N GLY A 18 -45.09 -0.15 7.77
CA GLY A 18 -44.33 -1.40 7.68
C GLY A 18 -45.18 -2.49 7.01
N ALA A 19 -44.62 -3.14 5.98
CA ALA A 19 -45.13 -4.37 5.41
C ALA A 19 -44.45 -5.56 6.07
N ALA A 20 -45.23 -6.38 6.76
CA ALA A 20 -44.78 -7.65 7.31
C ALA A 20 -44.80 -8.72 6.20
N VAL A 21 -43.70 -9.49 6.09
CA VAL A 21 -43.58 -10.67 5.24
C VAL A 21 -43.82 -11.90 6.11
N PRO A 22 -44.75 -12.82 5.75
CA PRO A 22 -44.92 -14.06 6.52
C PRO A 22 -43.90 -15.11 6.04
N ALA A 23 -43.21 -15.71 7.00
CA ALA A 23 -42.38 -16.90 6.81
C ALA A 23 -43.28 -18.14 6.64
N GLY A 24 -43.24 -18.74 5.46
CA GLY A 24 -43.84 -20.03 5.14
C GLY A 24 -42.80 -21.15 5.16
N LEU A 25 -42.80 -21.97 6.21
CA LEU A 25 -42.11 -23.24 6.26
C LEU A 25 -42.96 -24.32 5.59
N ALA A 26 -42.54 -24.84 4.44
CA ALA A 26 -43.06 -26.04 3.83
C ALA A 26 -42.12 -27.21 4.14
N VAL A 27 -42.51 -28.09 5.04
CA VAL A 27 -41.88 -29.39 5.29
C VAL A 27 -42.58 -30.42 4.38
N THR A 28 -41.88 -30.90 3.38
CA THR A 28 -42.31 -32.06 2.57
C THR A 28 -41.68 -33.32 3.12
N ALA A 29 -42.50 -34.12 3.82
CA ALA A 29 -42.15 -35.49 4.23
C ALA A 29 -42.27 -36.42 3.00
N ILE A 30 -41.16 -37.01 2.57
CA ILE A 30 -41.15 -38.11 1.60
C ILE A 30 -41.11 -39.40 2.38
N GLY A 31 -42.25 -40.12 2.36
CA GLY A 31 -42.34 -41.47 2.89
C GLY A 31 -41.61 -42.48 2.01
N ILE A 32 -40.67 -43.19 2.55
CA ILE A 32 -40.01 -44.34 1.89
C ILE A 32 -40.77 -45.61 2.25
N LEU A 33 -41.45 -46.22 1.26
CA LEU A 33 -42.02 -47.55 1.37
C LEU A 33 -40.87 -48.58 1.29
N LEU A 34 -40.61 -49.34 2.38
CA LEU A 34 -39.71 -50.50 2.33
C LEU A 34 -40.49 -51.68 1.72
N SER A 35 -40.07 -52.08 0.53
CA SER A 35 -40.45 -53.39 -0.07
C SER A 35 -39.44 -54.46 0.40
N LEU A 36 -39.88 -55.37 1.22
CA LEU A 36 -39.10 -56.59 1.53
C LEU A 36 -39.19 -57.54 0.36
N ALA A 37 -38.14 -57.61 -0.49
CA ALA A 37 -37.92 -58.67 -1.44
C ALA A 37 -36.76 -59.53 -0.96
N GLY A 38 -37.01 -60.83 -0.77
CA GLY A 38 -36.03 -61.78 -0.29
C GLY A 38 -34.85 -61.90 -1.22
N ALA A 39 -33.64 -61.80 -0.69
CA ALA A 39 -32.41 -62.03 -1.45
C ALA A 39 -32.07 -63.52 -1.50
N PRO A 40 -31.65 -64.09 -2.64
CA PRO A 40 -31.07 -65.42 -2.71
C PRO A 40 -29.68 -65.45 -2.06
N ALA A 41 -29.36 -66.56 -1.40
CA ALA A 41 -28.09 -66.78 -0.70
C ALA A 41 -26.90 -66.64 -1.68
N ALA A 42 -26.00 -65.70 -1.32
CA ALA A 42 -24.76 -65.51 -2.06
C ALA A 42 -23.76 -66.65 -1.77
N VAL A 43 -23.27 -67.28 -2.82
CA VAL A 43 -22.14 -68.18 -2.79
C VAL A 43 -20.88 -67.37 -2.49
N PRO A 44 -19.99 -67.86 -1.56
CA PRO A 44 -18.77 -67.09 -1.28
C PRO A 44 -17.83 -67.13 -2.49
N SER A 45 -17.65 -65.96 -3.13
CA SER A 45 -16.64 -65.74 -4.14
C SER A 45 -15.25 -65.81 -3.48
N GLN A 46 -14.40 -66.70 -3.91
CA GLN A 46 -13.00 -66.75 -3.51
C GLN A 46 -12.32 -65.44 -3.91
N ALA A 47 -11.87 -64.67 -2.92
CA ALA A 47 -11.08 -63.46 -3.15
C ALA A 47 -9.78 -63.84 -3.87
N ALA A 48 -9.64 -63.39 -5.10
CA ALA A 48 -8.38 -63.49 -5.82
C ALA A 48 -7.30 -62.72 -5.05
N VAL A 49 -6.29 -63.41 -4.59
CA VAL A 49 -5.11 -62.81 -3.98
C VAL A 49 -4.44 -61.95 -5.05
N ARG A 50 -4.58 -60.63 -4.92
CA ARG A 50 -3.86 -59.68 -5.77
C ARG A 50 -2.41 -59.71 -5.36
N VAL A 51 -1.57 -60.37 -6.15
CA VAL A 51 -0.12 -60.28 -6.02
C VAL A 51 0.26 -58.86 -6.41
N LEU A 52 0.71 -58.09 -5.43
CA LEU A 52 1.28 -56.76 -5.69
C LEU A 52 2.61 -56.95 -6.43
N PRO A 53 2.87 -56.16 -7.49
CA PRO A 53 4.16 -56.21 -8.14
C PRO A 53 5.26 -55.84 -7.14
N GLU A 54 6.38 -56.56 -7.22
CA GLU A 54 7.56 -56.27 -6.41
C GLU A 54 7.97 -54.78 -6.61
N PRO A 55 8.40 -54.09 -5.54
CA PRO A 55 8.85 -52.72 -5.66
C PRO A 55 10.07 -52.65 -6.58
N VAL A 56 9.94 -51.94 -7.69
CA VAL A 56 11.06 -51.64 -8.56
C VAL A 56 12.01 -50.77 -7.75
N VAL A 57 13.22 -51.25 -7.51
CA VAL A 57 14.29 -50.44 -6.90
C VAL A 57 14.57 -49.29 -7.87
N VAL A 58 14.08 -48.10 -7.55
CA VAL A 58 14.45 -46.86 -8.27
C VAL A 58 15.95 -46.70 -8.01
N GLN A 59 16.75 -46.92 -9.03
CA GLN A 59 18.16 -46.53 -8.98
C GLN A 59 18.24 -45.06 -8.58
N ALA A 60 19.13 -44.77 -7.64
CA ALA A 60 19.28 -43.42 -7.09
C ALA A 60 19.25 -42.37 -8.22
N VAL A 61 18.34 -41.41 -8.11
CA VAL A 61 18.32 -40.25 -8.99
C VAL A 61 19.72 -39.62 -8.86
N PRO A 62 20.44 -39.37 -9.98
CA PRO A 62 21.74 -38.76 -9.88
C PRO A 62 21.56 -37.39 -9.16
N GLU A 63 22.26 -37.19 -8.04
CA GLU A 63 22.36 -35.87 -7.42
C GLU A 63 22.96 -34.91 -8.47
N VAL A 64 22.12 -34.11 -9.05
CA VAL A 64 22.59 -32.92 -9.79
C VAL A 64 23.22 -32.04 -8.74
N GLN A 65 24.53 -32.07 -8.63
CA GLN A 65 25.27 -31.04 -7.92
C GLN A 65 25.02 -29.73 -8.70
N VAL A 66 24.00 -28.98 -8.28
CA VAL A 66 23.88 -27.57 -8.62
C VAL A 66 25.10 -26.96 -7.96
N GLY A 67 26.17 -26.77 -8.72
CA GLY A 67 27.29 -25.96 -8.27
C GLY A 67 26.70 -24.67 -7.77
N ALA A 68 26.90 -24.34 -6.48
CA ALA A 68 26.58 -23.03 -5.98
C ALA A 68 27.46 -22.05 -6.79
N THR A 69 26.90 -21.52 -7.89
CA THR A 69 27.40 -20.26 -8.44
C THR A 69 27.19 -19.29 -7.31
N THR A 70 28.27 -18.90 -6.65
CA THR A 70 28.25 -17.70 -5.79
C THR A 70 27.67 -16.62 -6.69
N ALA A 71 26.40 -16.24 -6.42
CA ALA A 71 25.78 -15.14 -7.12
C ALA A 71 26.76 -13.96 -6.96
N ALA A 72 27.16 -13.35 -8.09
CA ALA A 72 28.05 -12.20 -8.04
C ALA A 72 27.41 -11.17 -7.11
N ASP A 73 28.22 -10.55 -6.25
CA ASP A 73 27.77 -9.50 -5.36
C ASP A 73 27.33 -8.30 -6.21
N PRO A 74 26.03 -7.95 -6.23
CA PRO A 74 25.55 -6.83 -7.05
C PRO A 74 26.28 -5.53 -6.75
N CYS A 75 26.74 -5.32 -5.51
CA CYS A 75 27.51 -4.13 -5.14
C CYS A 75 28.92 -4.08 -5.75
N SER A 76 29.43 -5.15 -6.34
CA SER A 76 30.70 -5.18 -7.09
C SER A 76 30.50 -5.15 -8.60
N GLU A 77 29.27 -5.22 -9.10
CA GLU A 77 28.97 -5.17 -10.53
C GLU A 77 29.16 -3.76 -11.10
N PRO A 78 29.95 -3.57 -12.15
CA PRO A 78 30.21 -2.25 -12.72
C PRO A 78 28.95 -1.48 -13.12
N SER A 79 27.94 -2.16 -13.66
CA SER A 79 26.66 -1.54 -14.05
C SER A 79 25.88 -1.01 -12.86
N VAL A 80 25.90 -1.69 -11.71
CA VAL A 80 25.26 -1.23 -10.48
C VAL A 80 26.01 -0.03 -9.91
N LEU A 81 27.35 -0.07 -9.89
CA LEU A 81 28.16 1.05 -9.41
C LEU A 81 27.98 2.31 -10.28
N GLU A 82 27.87 2.14 -11.61
CA GLU A 82 27.57 3.25 -12.52
C GLU A 82 26.18 3.82 -12.28
N ALA A 83 25.17 2.97 -12.11
CA ALA A 83 23.81 3.39 -11.78
C ALA A 83 23.73 4.14 -10.44
N ILE A 84 24.46 3.68 -9.41
CA ILE A 84 24.57 4.38 -8.12
C ILE A 84 25.18 5.78 -8.32
N ALA A 85 26.23 5.91 -9.13
CA ALA A 85 26.92 7.18 -9.34
C ALA A 85 26.02 8.26 -9.99
N VAL A 86 24.96 7.85 -10.71
CA VAL A 86 23.99 8.75 -11.35
C VAL A 86 22.63 8.72 -10.70
N ALA A 87 22.46 8.00 -9.59
CA ALA A 87 21.20 7.80 -8.84
C ALA A 87 20.05 7.27 -9.73
N ASP A 88 20.36 6.30 -10.61
CA ASP A 88 19.35 5.59 -11.41
C ASP A 88 18.77 4.41 -10.58
N ASP A 89 17.73 4.71 -9.79
CA ASP A 89 17.10 3.76 -8.89
C ASP A 89 16.59 2.50 -9.63
N ALA A 90 16.04 2.66 -10.84
CA ALA A 90 15.51 1.55 -11.62
C ALA A 90 16.63 0.61 -12.09
N ALA A 91 17.73 1.17 -12.59
CA ALA A 91 18.89 0.38 -13.01
C ALA A 91 19.57 -0.33 -11.83
N ILE A 92 19.63 0.32 -10.65
CA ILE A 92 20.15 -0.30 -9.42
C ILE A 92 19.29 -1.52 -9.04
N ILE A 93 17.96 -1.35 -8.93
CA ILE A 93 17.03 -2.42 -8.56
C ILE A 93 17.12 -3.57 -9.57
N ALA A 94 17.14 -3.26 -10.88
CA ALA A 94 17.29 -4.26 -11.93
C ALA A 94 18.63 -5.03 -11.82
N GLY A 95 19.72 -4.35 -11.43
CA GLY A 95 21.02 -4.97 -11.21
C GLY A 95 21.05 -5.96 -10.05
N PHE A 96 20.14 -5.84 -9.08
CA PHE A 96 19.89 -6.82 -8.04
C PHE A 96 18.97 -7.97 -8.48
N GLY A 97 18.42 -7.93 -9.70
CA GLY A 97 17.48 -8.92 -10.23
C GLY A 97 16.01 -8.61 -9.89
N GLY A 98 15.69 -7.33 -9.72
CA GLY A 98 14.34 -6.83 -9.47
C GLY A 98 14.03 -6.57 -7.99
N GLY A 99 12.84 -6.01 -7.74
CA GLY A 99 12.44 -5.46 -6.43
C GLY A 99 12.48 -6.48 -5.29
N GLU A 100 12.04 -7.71 -5.52
CA GLU A 100 12.05 -8.77 -4.50
C GLU A 100 13.47 -9.19 -4.13
N SER A 101 14.34 -9.38 -5.12
CA SER A 101 15.76 -9.72 -4.92
C SER A 101 16.52 -8.59 -4.25
N PHE A 102 16.28 -7.34 -4.66
CA PHE A 102 16.83 -6.14 -4.03
C PHE A 102 16.46 -6.10 -2.54
N ARG A 103 15.17 -6.20 -2.22
CA ARG A 103 14.69 -6.26 -0.84
C ARG A 103 15.37 -7.38 -0.05
N ALA A 104 15.40 -8.58 -0.61
CA ALA A 104 16.02 -9.75 0.06
C ALA A 104 17.50 -9.52 0.38
N ALA A 105 18.26 -8.94 -0.56
CA ALA A 105 19.67 -8.60 -0.37
C ALA A 105 19.85 -7.55 0.74
N VAL A 106 19.02 -6.48 0.74
CA VAL A 106 19.06 -5.42 1.76
C VAL A 106 18.75 -5.98 3.15
N VAL A 107 17.67 -6.77 3.29
CA VAL A 107 17.27 -7.36 4.57
C VAL A 107 18.29 -8.36 5.10
N ALA A 108 18.94 -9.11 4.22
CA ALA A 108 20.00 -10.06 4.58
C ALA A 108 21.35 -9.39 4.91
N GLY A 109 21.49 -8.07 4.72
CA GLY A 109 22.75 -7.34 4.87
C GLY A 109 23.77 -7.62 3.75
N ASN A 110 23.32 -8.16 2.63
CA ASN A 110 24.12 -8.51 1.46
C ASN A 110 24.15 -7.40 0.38
N ALA A 111 23.75 -6.18 0.73
CA ALA A 111 23.73 -5.02 -0.14
C ALA A 111 24.45 -3.82 0.51
N PRO A 112 25.77 -3.90 0.78
CA PRO A 112 26.49 -2.86 1.52
C PRO A 112 26.55 -1.52 0.78
N CYS A 113 26.32 -1.48 -0.53
CA CYS A 113 26.23 -0.28 -1.34
C CYS A 113 24.87 0.44 -1.26
N ILE A 114 23.87 -0.17 -0.62
CA ILE A 114 22.51 0.38 -0.51
C ILE A 114 22.30 0.94 0.89
N SER A 115 21.90 2.22 0.97
CA SER A 115 21.54 2.88 2.20
C SER A 115 20.04 3.18 2.26
N LEU A 116 19.35 2.70 3.31
CA LEU A 116 17.96 3.06 3.59
C LEU A 116 17.82 4.45 4.23
N SER A 117 18.91 5.20 4.36
CA SER A 117 18.92 6.57 4.93
C SER A 117 19.27 7.63 3.90
N ASP A 118 19.64 7.24 2.67
CA ASP A 118 19.94 8.20 1.61
C ASP A 118 18.63 8.73 0.99
N PRO A 119 18.30 10.01 1.17
CA PRO A 119 17.04 10.57 0.71
C PRO A 119 16.96 10.80 -0.81
N ALA A 120 18.05 10.60 -1.55
CA ALA A 120 18.05 10.69 -3.00
C ALA A 120 17.32 9.50 -3.67
N HIS A 121 17.23 8.38 -2.96
CA HIS A 121 16.73 7.12 -3.53
C HIS A 121 15.28 6.79 -3.11
N VAL A 122 14.55 6.09 -3.98
CA VAL A 122 13.13 5.72 -3.74
C VAL A 122 12.94 4.79 -2.53
N TRP A 123 13.94 4.03 -2.14
CA TRP A 123 13.90 3.11 -1.00
C TRP A 123 14.24 3.73 0.35
N VAL A 124 14.50 5.06 0.42
CA VAL A 124 14.76 5.71 1.71
C VAL A 124 13.61 5.46 2.67
N VAL A 125 13.93 5.13 3.92
CA VAL A 125 12.93 5.01 4.99
C VAL A 125 13.14 6.14 5.98
N VAL A 126 12.26 7.13 5.92
CA VAL A 126 12.15 8.21 6.90
C VAL A 126 10.92 7.95 7.77
N ASN A 127 11.09 8.04 9.08
CA ASN A 127 10.01 7.86 10.05
C ASN A 127 10.36 8.57 11.37
N LYS A 128 9.62 8.34 12.44
CA LYS A 128 9.83 9.02 13.73
C LYS A 128 11.19 8.72 14.38
N ALA A 129 11.79 7.57 14.12
CA ALA A 129 13.10 7.18 14.63
C ALA A 129 14.25 7.44 13.62
N ARG A 130 13.92 7.72 12.37
CA ARG A 130 14.87 7.86 11.25
C ARG A 130 14.63 9.21 10.57
N PRO A 131 15.33 10.27 10.99
CA PRO A 131 15.28 11.55 10.28
C PRO A 131 15.97 11.45 8.92
N LEU A 132 15.70 12.40 8.05
CA LEU A 132 16.48 12.63 6.84
C LEU A 132 17.92 13.05 7.19
N ASP A 133 18.86 12.64 6.36
CA ASP A 133 20.27 13.07 6.47
C ASP A 133 20.75 13.49 5.05
N PRO A 134 21.03 14.78 4.82
CA PRO A 134 20.90 15.90 5.78
C PRO A 134 19.44 16.18 6.18
N VAL A 135 19.24 16.67 7.39
CA VAL A 135 17.88 16.93 7.95
C VAL A 135 17.07 17.94 7.13
N GLU A 136 17.74 18.89 6.47
CA GLU A 136 17.14 19.90 5.59
C GLU A 136 17.17 19.46 4.11
N PHE A 137 17.25 18.16 3.82
CA PHE A 137 17.29 17.64 2.46
C PHE A 137 16.20 18.25 1.57
N ALA A 138 16.56 18.54 0.33
CA ALA A 138 15.63 18.90 -0.74
C ALA A 138 16.01 18.16 -2.02
N PRO A 139 15.04 17.60 -2.77
CA PRO A 139 15.33 16.90 -4.02
C PRO A 139 15.95 17.84 -5.07
N ALA A 140 16.86 17.31 -5.87
CA ALA A 140 17.60 18.08 -6.89
C ALA A 140 16.69 18.62 -8.01
N SER A 141 15.60 17.90 -8.30
CA SER A 141 14.61 18.33 -9.30
C SER A 141 13.19 18.05 -8.83
N LEU A 142 12.30 19.02 -9.08
CA LEU A 142 10.87 18.94 -8.84
C LEU A 142 10.13 19.26 -10.13
N ALA A 143 9.01 18.60 -10.36
CA ALA A 143 8.08 18.87 -11.44
C ALA A 143 6.68 19.14 -10.87
N ASP A 144 5.89 19.94 -11.57
CA ASP A 144 4.50 20.18 -11.21
C ASP A 144 3.69 18.89 -11.42
N LEU A 145 2.80 18.59 -10.47
CA LEU A 145 1.87 17.46 -10.57
C LEU A 145 0.84 17.72 -11.67
N PRO A 146 0.67 16.80 -12.64
CA PRO A 146 -0.25 16.99 -13.76
C PRO A 146 -1.70 16.62 -13.41
N VAL A 147 -2.15 16.98 -12.21
CA VAL A 147 -3.49 16.69 -11.67
C VAL A 147 -4.09 17.95 -11.03
N PRO A 148 -5.43 18.02 -10.82
CA PRO A 148 -6.05 19.12 -10.09
C PRO A 148 -5.46 19.26 -8.69
N MET A 149 -5.15 20.50 -8.29
CA MET A 149 -4.54 20.81 -6.98
C MET A 149 -5.51 21.57 -6.09
N THR A 150 -5.58 21.18 -4.81
CA THR A 150 -6.37 21.93 -3.78
C THR A 150 -5.53 22.94 -3.02
N THR A 151 -4.20 22.82 -3.06
CA THR A 151 -3.24 23.76 -2.45
C THR A 151 -2.19 24.20 -3.47
N ARG A 152 -1.21 25.02 -3.01
CA ARG A 152 -0.08 25.46 -3.84
C ARG A 152 1.14 24.52 -3.77
N SER A 153 1.12 23.49 -2.93
CA SER A 153 2.21 22.50 -2.78
C SER A 153 2.07 21.40 -3.84
N GLY A 154 2.08 21.77 -5.11
CA GLY A 154 1.77 20.93 -6.26
C GLY A 154 2.99 20.37 -6.98
N GLN A 155 4.14 20.20 -6.32
CA GLN A 155 5.35 19.66 -6.92
C GLN A 155 5.76 18.33 -6.26
N ALA A 156 6.42 17.48 -7.04
CA ALA A 156 7.05 16.25 -6.56
C ALA A 156 8.33 15.98 -7.36
N ARG A 157 9.09 14.96 -7.03
CA ARG A 157 10.16 14.48 -7.93
C ARG A 157 9.55 14.22 -9.30
N SER A 158 10.33 14.41 -10.34
CA SER A 158 9.81 14.32 -11.72
C SER A 158 9.28 12.95 -12.10
N ASP A 159 9.90 11.88 -11.61
CA ASP A 159 9.42 10.50 -11.76
C ASP A 159 8.08 10.27 -11.04
N VAL A 160 7.94 10.80 -9.83
CA VAL A 160 6.69 10.75 -9.04
C VAL A 160 5.56 11.52 -9.72
N ALA A 161 5.86 12.71 -10.27
CA ALA A 161 4.87 13.50 -11.00
C ALA A 161 4.37 12.77 -12.25
N ALA A 162 5.28 12.12 -13.00
CA ALA A 162 4.93 11.31 -14.16
C ALA A 162 4.05 10.10 -13.77
N ALA A 163 4.43 9.37 -12.72
CA ALA A 163 3.68 8.23 -12.20
C ALA A 163 2.28 8.63 -11.71
N MET A 164 2.16 9.78 -11.00
CA MET A 164 0.86 10.30 -10.56
C MET A 164 -0.04 10.66 -11.73
N GLY A 165 0.52 11.21 -12.82
CA GLY A 165 -0.22 11.51 -14.04
C GLY A 165 -0.80 10.26 -14.70
N ALA A 166 -0.01 9.18 -14.75
CA ALA A 166 -0.46 7.88 -15.28
C ALA A 166 -1.56 7.28 -14.42
N LEU A 167 -1.34 7.21 -13.10
CA LEU A 167 -2.33 6.72 -12.14
C LEU A 167 -3.68 7.44 -12.26
N ALA A 168 -3.66 8.78 -12.30
CA ALA A 168 -4.88 9.58 -12.38
C ALA A 168 -5.60 9.40 -13.73
N ALA A 169 -4.86 9.23 -14.83
CA ALA A 169 -5.42 9.00 -16.16
C ALA A 169 -6.14 7.65 -16.24
N ASP A 170 -5.53 6.59 -15.71
CA ASP A 170 -6.10 5.24 -15.77
C ASP A 170 -7.27 5.09 -14.78
N ALA A 171 -7.21 5.68 -13.59
CA ALA A 171 -8.35 5.75 -12.66
C ALA A 171 -9.58 6.40 -13.32
N ALA A 172 -9.36 7.48 -14.06
CA ALA A 172 -10.46 8.14 -14.79
C ALA A 172 -10.95 7.28 -15.96
N ALA A 173 -10.06 6.63 -16.72
CA ALA A 173 -10.40 5.77 -17.85
C ALA A 173 -11.20 4.52 -17.41
N GLU A 174 -10.90 3.99 -16.23
CA GLU A 174 -11.61 2.85 -15.64
C GLU A 174 -12.89 3.23 -14.89
N GLY A 175 -13.22 4.53 -14.86
CA GLY A 175 -14.47 5.02 -14.28
C GLY A 175 -14.46 5.19 -12.77
N ALA A 176 -13.30 5.14 -12.12
CA ALA A 176 -13.18 5.45 -10.70
C ALA A 176 -13.41 6.94 -10.41
N GLY A 177 -13.22 7.81 -11.41
CA GLY A 177 -13.37 9.26 -11.29
C GLY A 177 -12.02 10.00 -11.35
N SER A 178 -12.07 11.32 -11.24
CA SER A 178 -10.87 12.15 -11.30
C SER A 178 -10.15 12.17 -9.94
N ILE A 179 -8.83 11.99 -9.96
CA ILE A 179 -7.97 12.10 -8.79
C ILE A 179 -7.16 13.40 -8.89
N GLY A 180 -7.18 14.20 -7.84
CA GLY A 180 -6.33 15.36 -7.66
C GLY A 180 -5.36 15.16 -6.51
N ALA A 181 -4.59 16.20 -6.19
CA ALA A 181 -3.70 16.19 -5.03
C ALA A 181 -3.91 17.42 -4.13
N ASN A 182 -3.69 17.22 -2.84
CA ASN A 182 -3.67 18.29 -1.85
C ASN A 182 -2.24 18.77 -1.62
N ASN A 183 -1.32 17.85 -1.38
CA ASN A 183 0.09 18.15 -1.15
C ASN A 183 0.99 17.23 -1.99
N GLY A 184 2.12 17.79 -2.41
CA GLY A 184 3.29 17.08 -2.88
C GLY A 184 4.50 17.38 -2.00
N TYR A 185 5.60 17.85 -2.61
CA TYR A 185 6.81 18.25 -1.89
C TYR A 185 6.51 19.35 -0.85
N ARG A 186 7.10 19.17 0.33
CA ARG A 186 7.02 20.11 1.44
C ARG A 186 8.41 20.30 2.05
N SER A 187 8.98 21.51 1.93
CA SER A 187 10.31 21.79 2.46
C SER A 187 10.38 21.63 3.98
N TYR A 188 11.58 21.52 4.52
CA TYR A 188 11.85 21.47 5.96
C TYR A 188 11.17 22.65 6.69
N ASP A 189 11.38 23.90 6.22
CA ASP A 189 10.81 25.10 6.85
C ASP A 189 9.27 25.08 6.83
N LEU A 190 8.68 24.65 5.71
CA LEU A 190 7.23 24.54 5.63
C LEU A 190 6.72 23.45 6.57
N GLN A 191 7.46 22.35 6.75
CA GLN A 191 7.11 21.29 7.71
C GLN A 191 7.19 21.80 9.17
N VAL A 192 8.16 22.65 9.52
CA VAL A 192 8.22 23.29 10.84
C VAL A 192 6.92 24.05 11.14
N VAL A 193 6.46 24.87 10.18
CA VAL A 193 5.22 25.66 10.33
C VAL A 193 3.98 24.77 10.37
N THR A 194 3.93 23.74 9.50
CA THR A 194 2.83 22.78 9.42
C THR A 194 2.67 22.02 10.72
N HIS A 195 3.75 21.39 11.22
CA HIS A 195 3.72 20.64 12.48
C HIS A 195 3.34 21.56 13.67
N ALA A 196 3.91 22.76 13.75
CA ALA A 196 3.56 23.72 14.79
C ALA A 196 2.06 24.11 14.75
N SER A 197 1.44 24.13 13.57
CA SER A 197 -0.01 24.32 13.45
C SER A 197 -0.81 23.15 14.01
N HIS A 198 -0.39 21.91 13.72
CA HIS A 198 -1.01 20.72 14.32
C HIS A 198 -0.87 20.70 15.84
N VAL A 199 0.31 21.09 16.39
CA VAL A 199 0.51 21.20 17.84
C VAL A 199 -0.45 22.20 18.47
N ARG A 200 -0.65 23.37 17.85
CA ARG A 200 -1.62 24.36 18.36
C ARG A 200 -3.06 23.84 18.37
N ASN A 201 -3.42 23.01 17.40
CA ASN A 201 -4.80 22.53 17.23
C ASN A 201 -5.12 21.28 18.05
N SER A 202 -4.15 20.38 18.26
CA SER A 202 -4.39 19.05 18.85
C SER A 202 -3.41 18.67 19.97
N GLY A 203 -2.51 19.60 20.37
CA GLY A 203 -1.43 19.31 21.31
C GLY A 203 -0.33 18.46 20.69
N GLN A 204 0.80 18.29 21.40
CA GLN A 204 1.98 17.58 20.88
C GLN A 204 1.64 16.13 20.47
N ALA A 205 1.00 15.36 21.34
CA ALA A 205 0.67 13.96 21.05
C ALA A 205 -0.30 13.81 19.86
N GLY A 206 -1.28 14.71 19.73
CA GLY A 206 -2.20 14.73 18.59
C GLY A 206 -1.50 15.11 17.29
N ALA A 207 -0.56 16.07 17.34
CA ALA A 207 0.26 16.45 16.21
C ALA A 207 1.17 15.29 15.77
N ASP A 208 1.89 14.67 16.69
CA ASP A 208 2.81 13.56 16.39
C ASP A 208 2.09 12.32 15.82
N ALA A 209 0.79 12.18 16.07
CA ALA A 209 -0.03 11.10 15.51
C ALA A 209 -0.57 11.37 14.09
N SER A 210 -0.44 12.59 13.56
CA SER A 210 -1.05 13.01 12.28
C SER A 210 -0.17 13.91 11.43
N SER A 211 1.04 14.28 11.89
CA SER A 211 1.95 15.15 11.15
C SER A 211 3.38 14.88 11.59
N ALA A 212 4.27 14.64 10.67
CA ALA A 212 5.67 14.45 10.99
C ALA A 212 6.32 15.72 11.55
N ARG A 213 7.31 15.56 12.43
CA ARG A 213 8.22 16.65 12.76
C ARG A 213 9.10 16.97 11.56
N ALA A 214 9.60 18.23 11.47
CA ALA A 214 10.52 18.63 10.40
C ALA A 214 11.75 17.71 10.37
N GLY A 215 12.18 17.32 9.18
CA GLY A 215 13.24 16.33 8.98
C GLY A 215 12.77 14.86 9.06
N HIS A 216 11.51 14.61 9.43
CA HIS A 216 10.92 13.26 9.54
C HIS A 216 9.73 13.05 8.58
N SER A 217 9.52 13.96 7.63
CA SER A 217 8.39 13.93 6.70
C SER A 217 8.79 13.33 5.35
N GLU A 218 8.05 12.34 4.87
CA GLU A 218 8.24 11.78 3.53
C GLU A 218 7.98 12.81 2.42
N HIS A 219 7.10 13.82 2.64
CA HIS A 219 6.90 14.91 1.69
C HIS A 219 8.17 15.71 1.41
N GLN A 220 9.12 15.77 2.36
CA GLN A 220 10.38 16.48 2.18
C GLN A 220 11.31 15.79 1.17
N THR A 221 11.11 14.49 0.91
CA THR A 221 11.84 13.75 -0.13
C THR A 221 11.32 13.99 -1.54
N GLY A 222 10.11 14.57 -1.67
CA GLY A 222 9.38 14.65 -2.94
C GLY A 222 8.81 13.32 -3.41
N LEU A 223 8.86 12.26 -2.57
CA LEU A 223 8.36 10.91 -2.86
C LEU A 223 6.94 10.66 -2.33
N ALA A 224 6.36 11.58 -1.57
CA ALA A 224 5.03 11.42 -0.99
C ALA A 224 4.04 12.45 -1.53
N LEU A 225 2.79 12.02 -1.68
CA LEU A 225 1.66 12.80 -2.15
C LEU A 225 0.45 12.58 -1.25
N ASP A 226 -0.32 13.65 -0.97
CA ASP A 226 -1.66 13.56 -0.41
C ASP A 226 -2.68 13.74 -1.54
N VAL A 227 -3.46 12.71 -1.83
CA VAL A 227 -4.42 12.70 -2.94
C VAL A 227 -5.85 12.96 -2.47
N VAL A 228 -6.69 13.44 -3.39
CA VAL A 228 -8.09 13.76 -3.17
C VAL A 228 -8.96 13.31 -4.33
N ALA A 229 -10.23 13.06 -4.06
CA ALA A 229 -11.24 12.82 -5.10
C ALA A 229 -11.74 14.15 -5.68
N CYS A 230 -11.83 14.24 -7.02
CA CYS A 230 -12.21 15.46 -7.73
C CYS A 230 -13.33 15.18 -8.77
N ASP A 231 -14.59 15.17 -8.35
CA ASP A 231 -15.75 15.03 -9.26
C ASP A 231 -16.39 16.41 -9.48
N GLY A 232 -15.84 17.16 -10.44
CA GLY A 232 -16.21 18.56 -10.70
C GLY A 232 -15.54 19.56 -9.77
N SER A 233 -15.49 19.29 -8.45
CA SER A 233 -14.68 19.98 -7.45
C SER A 233 -13.93 18.97 -6.61
N CYS A 234 -12.77 19.33 -6.07
CA CYS A 234 -12.01 18.44 -5.22
C CYS A 234 -12.55 18.41 -3.78
N GLY A 235 -12.63 17.23 -3.19
CA GLY A 235 -12.95 17.00 -1.78
C GLY A 235 -11.77 17.27 -0.83
N GLY A 236 -12.00 17.03 0.47
CA GLY A 236 -10.94 17.02 1.48
C GLY A 236 -10.24 15.66 1.56
N ILE A 237 -9.00 15.66 2.07
CA ILE A 237 -8.19 14.43 2.21
C ILE A 237 -8.88 13.40 3.11
N ASP A 238 -9.48 13.82 4.24
CA ASP A 238 -10.10 12.91 5.21
C ASP A 238 -11.25 12.07 4.62
N ALA A 239 -11.89 12.56 3.55
CA ALA A 239 -12.98 11.85 2.88
C ALA A 239 -12.49 10.83 1.84
N PHE A 240 -11.22 10.90 1.40
CA PHE A 240 -10.70 10.17 0.26
C PHE A 240 -10.89 8.65 0.36
N GLY A 241 -10.56 8.05 1.49
CA GLY A 241 -10.70 6.60 1.70
C GLY A 241 -12.12 6.05 1.58
N GLY A 242 -13.14 6.91 1.67
CA GLY A 242 -14.56 6.53 1.48
C GLY A 242 -15.08 6.76 0.07
N THR A 243 -14.25 7.16 -0.88
CA THR A 243 -14.63 7.45 -2.28
C THR A 243 -14.33 6.27 -3.22
N ALA A 244 -14.91 6.28 -4.41
CA ALA A 244 -14.58 5.31 -5.46
C ALA A 244 -13.09 5.42 -5.87
N GLN A 245 -12.57 6.65 -5.95
CA GLN A 245 -11.16 6.93 -6.23
C GLN A 245 -10.26 6.33 -5.15
N GLY A 246 -10.61 6.48 -3.87
CA GLY A 246 -9.84 5.91 -2.76
C GLY A 246 -9.83 4.39 -2.77
N ALA A 247 -10.95 3.75 -3.09
CA ALA A 247 -11.02 2.30 -3.24
C ALA A 247 -10.16 1.81 -4.42
N TRP A 248 -10.22 2.50 -5.57
CA TRP A 248 -9.41 2.17 -6.74
C TRP A 248 -7.90 2.34 -6.46
N VAL A 249 -7.52 3.44 -5.80
CA VAL A 249 -6.11 3.68 -5.42
C VAL A 249 -5.60 2.62 -4.46
N ALA A 250 -6.38 2.21 -3.47
CA ALA A 250 -5.97 1.16 -2.52
C ALA A 250 -5.69 -0.18 -3.23
N GLU A 251 -6.37 -0.47 -4.34
CA GLU A 251 -6.21 -1.70 -5.11
C GLU A 251 -5.09 -1.61 -6.15
N ASN A 252 -4.91 -0.44 -6.82
CA ASN A 252 -4.12 -0.34 -8.04
C ASN A 252 -2.87 0.55 -7.92
N ALA A 253 -2.69 1.34 -6.86
CA ALA A 253 -1.58 2.30 -6.77
C ALA A 253 -0.18 1.67 -6.92
N TRP A 254 -0.02 0.41 -6.52
CA TRP A 254 1.24 -0.32 -6.62
C TRP A 254 1.71 -0.53 -8.07
N GLU A 255 0.80 -0.64 -9.03
CA GLU A 255 1.14 -0.77 -10.46
C GLU A 255 1.83 0.48 -11.00
N TYR A 256 1.58 1.63 -10.37
CA TYR A 256 2.20 2.92 -10.69
C TYR A 256 3.40 3.26 -9.78
N GLY A 257 3.85 2.31 -8.99
CA GLY A 257 4.98 2.49 -8.09
C GLY A 257 4.64 3.13 -6.74
N PHE A 258 3.37 3.28 -6.37
CA PHE A 258 2.95 3.84 -5.10
C PHE A 258 2.46 2.77 -4.12
N ILE A 259 2.59 3.06 -2.84
CA ILE A 259 1.93 2.35 -1.76
C ILE A 259 1.08 3.33 -0.95
N VAL A 260 -0.02 2.85 -0.34
CA VAL A 260 -0.68 3.57 0.75
C VAL A 260 0.19 3.40 1.99
N ARG A 261 0.79 4.49 2.47
CA ARG A 261 1.87 4.42 3.46
C ARG A 261 1.42 4.11 4.87
N TYR A 262 0.24 4.62 5.26
CA TYR A 262 -0.25 4.53 6.63
C TYR A 262 -1.61 3.84 6.67
N GLU A 263 -1.56 2.51 6.70
CA GLU A 263 -2.74 1.67 6.86
C GLU A 263 -3.11 1.49 8.34
N GLN A 264 -4.38 1.14 8.61
CA GLN A 264 -4.87 0.92 9.97
C GLN A 264 -4.05 -0.13 10.73
N VAL A 265 -3.65 -1.20 10.06
CA VAL A 265 -2.89 -2.30 10.69
C VAL A 265 -1.46 -1.87 11.06
N GLY A 266 -0.90 -0.88 10.38
CA GLY A 266 0.46 -0.36 10.60
C GLY A 266 0.59 0.69 11.70
N THR A 267 -0.50 1.16 12.31
CA THR A 267 -0.48 2.25 13.30
C THR A 267 0.45 1.97 14.49
N GLY A 268 0.50 0.73 14.98
CA GLY A 268 1.39 0.35 16.08
C GLY A 268 2.89 0.32 15.71
N ILE A 269 3.20 0.28 14.42
CA ILE A 269 4.57 0.27 13.89
C ILE A 269 5.02 1.68 13.55
N THR A 270 4.19 2.45 12.84
CA THR A 270 4.53 3.78 12.32
C THR A 270 4.22 4.92 13.30
N GLY A 271 3.26 4.68 14.24
CA GLY A 271 2.74 5.68 15.18
C GLY A 271 1.85 6.74 14.53
N TYR A 272 1.52 6.62 13.23
CA TYR A 272 0.58 7.50 12.53
C TYR A 272 -0.82 6.87 12.50
N LYS A 273 -1.83 7.74 12.48
CA LYS A 273 -3.21 7.33 12.20
C LYS A 273 -3.31 6.86 10.75
N PRO A 274 -4.36 6.09 10.39
CA PRO A 274 -4.58 5.71 9.00
C PRO A 274 -4.76 6.94 8.10
N GLU A 275 -4.04 6.96 6.99
CA GLU A 275 -4.05 8.03 6.00
C GLU A 275 -4.22 7.42 4.60
N PRO A 276 -5.44 7.04 4.19
CA PRO A 276 -5.68 6.41 2.88
C PRO A 276 -5.35 7.34 1.69
N TRP A 277 -5.16 8.61 1.94
CA TRP A 277 -4.76 9.62 0.96
C TRP A 277 -3.25 9.75 0.79
N HIS A 278 -2.44 9.28 1.76
CA HIS A 278 -0.98 9.44 1.76
C HIS A 278 -0.32 8.34 0.94
N LEU A 279 0.09 8.68 -0.27
CA LEU A 279 0.80 7.79 -1.18
C LEU A 279 2.30 8.00 -1.07
N ARG A 280 3.04 6.91 -0.97
CA ARG A 280 4.50 6.89 -1.02
C ARG A 280 4.97 6.18 -2.28
N TYR A 281 5.82 6.85 -3.04
CA TYR A 281 6.44 6.28 -4.24
C TYR A 281 7.68 5.45 -3.89
N LEU A 282 7.76 4.24 -4.41
CA LEU A 282 8.87 3.30 -4.29
C LEU A 282 9.46 2.92 -5.66
N GLY A 283 8.83 3.37 -6.74
CA GLY A 283 9.05 2.81 -8.07
C GLY A 283 8.31 1.50 -8.29
N PRO A 284 8.03 1.13 -9.58
CA PRO A 284 7.14 0.00 -9.89
C PRO A 284 7.60 -1.33 -9.29
N GLU A 285 8.91 -1.64 -9.36
CA GLU A 285 9.41 -2.94 -8.92
C GLU A 285 9.36 -3.15 -7.41
N LEU A 286 9.70 -2.11 -6.61
CA LEU A 286 9.61 -2.23 -5.16
C LEU A 286 8.17 -2.17 -4.67
N ALA A 287 7.30 -1.36 -5.32
CA ALA A 287 5.88 -1.32 -4.98
C ALA A 287 5.19 -2.66 -5.30
N ALA A 288 5.53 -3.31 -6.42
CA ALA A 288 5.07 -4.65 -6.74
C ALA A 288 5.56 -5.70 -5.72
N ALA A 289 6.84 -5.66 -5.35
CA ALA A 289 7.40 -6.56 -4.33
C ALA A 289 6.74 -6.34 -2.96
N TYR A 290 6.42 -5.07 -2.60
CA TYR A 290 5.70 -4.72 -1.39
C TYR A 290 4.28 -5.30 -1.39
N HIS A 291 3.53 -5.06 -2.48
CA HIS A 291 2.16 -5.52 -2.64
C HIS A 291 2.05 -7.06 -2.65
N HIS A 292 2.83 -7.73 -3.50
CA HIS A 292 2.80 -9.20 -3.63
C HIS A 292 3.31 -9.91 -2.37
N GLY A 293 4.21 -9.28 -1.61
CA GLY A 293 4.68 -9.78 -0.33
C GLY A 293 3.71 -9.59 0.83
N GLY A 294 2.59 -8.87 0.63
CA GLY A 294 1.57 -8.61 1.65
C GLY A 294 2.07 -7.74 2.80
N TYR A 295 2.99 -6.82 2.54
CA TYR A 295 3.49 -5.88 3.54
C TYR A 295 2.53 -4.72 3.74
N HIS A 296 2.50 -4.17 4.96
CA HIS A 296 1.64 -3.06 5.36
C HIS A 296 2.43 -1.84 5.83
N THR A 297 3.74 -1.96 6.01
CA THR A 297 4.62 -0.85 6.38
C THR A 297 5.99 -0.99 5.72
N LEU A 298 6.70 0.12 5.48
CA LEU A 298 8.08 0.08 5.00
C LEU A 298 9.03 -0.52 6.03
N GLU A 299 8.70 -0.38 7.31
CA GLU A 299 9.42 -0.98 8.42
C GLU A 299 9.41 -2.52 8.31
N GLU A 300 8.25 -3.13 8.06
CA GLU A 300 8.13 -4.57 7.81
C GLU A 300 8.84 -4.97 6.50
N PHE A 301 8.62 -4.20 5.44
CA PHE A 301 9.20 -4.48 4.13
C PHE A 301 10.74 -4.57 4.19
N PHE A 302 11.39 -3.68 4.92
CA PHE A 302 12.85 -3.68 5.06
C PHE A 302 13.36 -4.28 6.38
N ALA A 303 12.50 -5.00 7.12
CA ALA A 303 12.84 -5.62 8.41
C ALA A 303 13.45 -4.62 9.41
N LEU A 304 12.97 -3.38 9.42
CA LEU A 304 13.37 -2.33 10.34
C LEU A 304 12.56 -2.41 11.65
N PRO A 305 13.12 -1.92 12.76
CA PRO A 305 12.35 -1.77 13.99
C PRO A 305 11.13 -0.87 13.82
N ALA A 306 10.07 -1.13 14.59
CA ALA A 306 8.94 -0.21 14.72
C ALA A 306 9.41 1.16 15.23
N ALA A 307 8.76 2.22 14.74
CA ALA A 307 9.03 3.60 15.08
C ALA A 307 7.75 4.37 15.47
N PRO A 308 7.00 3.89 16.50
CA PRO A 308 5.72 4.51 16.87
C PRO A 308 5.88 5.90 17.49
N ASP A 309 7.07 6.19 18.06
CA ASP A 309 7.36 7.44 18.74
C ASP A 309 8.70 8.02 18.30
N TYR A 310 8.86 9.33 18.49
CA TYR A 310 10.15 10.01 18.30
C TYR A 310 11.10 9.62 19.41
N ALA A 311 12.39 9.44 19.06
CA ALA A 311 13.44 9.26 20.06
C ALA A 311 13.51 10.49 20.98
N HIS A 312 13.61 10.24 22.28
CA HIS A 312 13.73 11.27 23.33
C HIS A 312 15.16 11.73 23.49
#